data_d770acb82ab28e0fced92f8218cd5f51
#
_entry.id   d770acb82ab28e0fced92f8218cd5f51
#
_cell.length_a   1.000
_cell.length_b   1.000
_cell.length_c   1.000
_cell.angle_alpha   90.00
_cell.angle_beta   90.00
_cell.angle_gamma   90.00
#
_symmetry.space_group_name_H-M   'P 1'
#
loop_
_entity.id
_entity.type
_entity.pdbx_description
1 polymer ?
#
loop_
_entity_poly.entity_id
_entity_poly.type
_entity_poly.pdbx_seq_one_letter_code
_entity_poly.pdbx_strand_id
1 'polypeptide(L)'
;GLGDVYKRQVSPMVWQVGEAEGFVPETRAMRTRVVSLIAAKNKGREIKLGAGGLRDVEFTAQLLQLVHGRQDESLRVRATLPALRALAAGGYISRGAAERLKEAYRLERVMEHRVQMFRLRRTHLLPDDEDGLRRLARAVGLRTADEVRRVWTATSKAVLRAHGQVFYSPVVEAVALSLIHIS
;
A
#
# COMPACT_ATOMS: atom_id res chain seq x y z
N GLY A 1 -22.55 2.10 -18.97
CA GLY A 1 -21.47 2.70 -19.78
C GLY A 1 -20.26 1.76 -19.91
N LEU A 2 -19.28 2.11 -20.74
CA LEU A 2 -18.02 1.33 -20.96
C LEU A 2 -17.32 0.94 -19.66
N GLY A 3 -17.38 1.80 -18.62
CA GLY A 3 -16.83 1.53 -17.31
C GLY A 3 -17.52 0.39 -16.57
N ASP A 4 -18.81 0.18 -16.79
CA ASP A 4 -19.56 -0.88 -16.12
C ASP A 4 -19.36 -2.24 -16.79
N VAL A 5 -19.17 -2.25 -18.11
CA VAL A 5 -18.82 -3.46 -18.87
C VAL A 5 -17.42 -3.92 -18.50
N TYR A 6 -16.47 -2.98 -18.38
CA TYR A 6 -15.12 -3.28 -17.95
C TYR A 6 -15.08 -3.82 -16.50
N LYS A 7 -15.88 -3.22 -15.61
CA LYS A 7 -16.03 -3.71 -14.22
C LYS A 7 -16.56 -5.14 -14.17
N ARG A 8 -17.50 -5.51 -15.03
CA ARG A 8 -18.10 -6.86 -15.06
C ARG A 8 -17.17 -7.92 -15.65
N GLN A 9 -16.32 -7.56 -16.62
CA GLN A 9 -15.44 -8.52 -17.29
C GLN A 9 -14.10 -8.70 -16.60
N VAL A 10 -13.51 -7.62 -16.04
CA VAL A 10 -12.17 -7.65 -15.42
C VAL A 10 -12.23 -8.07 -13.95
N SER A 11 -13.33 -7.72 -13.24
CA SER A 11 -13.46 -8.04 -11.81
C SER A 11 -13.41 -9.56 -11.53
N PRO A 12 -14.14 -10.44 -12.25
CA PRO A 12 -14.04 -11.88 -12.03
C PRO A 12 -12.64 -12.44 -12.28
N MET A 13 -11.94 -11.96 -13.31
CA MET A 13 -10.56 -12.40 -13.62
C MET A 13 -9.57 -12.03 -12.52
N VAL A 14 -9.67 -10.82 -11.95
CA VAL A 14 -8.81 -10.37 -10.86
C VAL A 14 -8.99 -11.26 -9.63
N TRP A 15 -10.22 -11.63 -9.31
CA TRP A 15 -10.53 -12.49 -8.16
C TRP A 15 -10.13 -13.95 -8.36
N GLN A 16 -10.09 -14.42 -9.61
CA GLN A 16 -9.61 -15.77 -9.96
C GLN A 16 -8.07 -15.87 -9.90
N VAL A 17 -7.35 -14.81 -10.19
CA VAL A 17 -5.87 -14.78 -10.14
C VAL A 17 -5.35 -15.03 -8.72
N GLY A 18 -6.09 -14.59 -7.68
CA GLY A 18 -5.72 -14.86 -6.28
C GLY A 18 -5.71 -16.32 -5.89
N GLU A 19 -6.29 -17.21 -6.73
CA GLU A 19 -6.30 -18.66 -6.54
C GLU A 19 -5.15 -19.35 -7.28
N ALA A 20 -4.42 -18.63 -8.13
CA ALA A 20 -3.31 -19.20 -8.87
C ALA A 20 -2.20 -19.65 -7.91
N GLU A 21 -1.70 -20.86 -8.13
CA GLU A 21 -0.56 -21.41 -7.41
C GLU A 21 0.63 -20.44 -7.45
N GLY A 22 1.23 -20.20 -6.30
CA GLY A 22 2.39 -19.31 -6.19
C GLY A 22 2.09 -17.82 -6.15
N PHE A 23 0.82 -17.39 -6.23
CA PHE A 23 0.46 -15.95 -6.28
C PHE A 23 1.04 -15.15 -5.10
N VAL A 24 0.88 -15.63 -3.85
CA VAL A 24 1.39 -14.92 -2.67
C VAL A 24 2.92 -14.87 -2.63
N PRO A 25 3.66 -16.00 -2.82
CA PRO A 25 5.11 -15.97 -2.92
C PRO A 25 5.63 -15.09 -4.05
N GLU A 26 5.00 -15.13 -5.23
CA GLU A 26 5.38 -14.30 -6.39
C GLU A 26 5.16 -12.81 -6.12
N THR A 27 4.07 -12.46 -5.47
CA THR A 27 3.78 -11.07 -5.08
C THR A 27 4.81 -10.56 -4.08
N ARG A 28 5.18 -11.38 -3.09
CA ARG A 28 6.26 -11.06 -2.14
C ARG A 28 7.60 -10.85 -2.83
N ALA A 29 7.97 -11.76 -3.72
CA ALA A 29 9.23 -11.69 -4.47
C ALA A 29 9.28 -10.46 -5.37
N MET A 30 8.20 -10.14 -6.07
CA MET A 30 8.08 -8.94 -6.90
C MET A 30 8.22 -7.67 -6.05
N ARG A 31 7.55 -7.61 -4.91
CA ARG A 31 7.64 -6.46 -4.00
C ARG A 31 9.07 -6.26 -3.48
N THR A 32 9.73 -7.31 -3.05
CA THR A 32 11.14 -7.28 -2.62
C THR A 32 12.05 -6.79 -3.74
N ARG A 33 11.84 -7.27 -4.95
CA ARG A 33 12.62 -6.86 -6.13
C ARG A 33 12.43 -5.37 -6.43
N VAL A 34 11.20 -4.87 -6.43
CA VAL A 34 10.92 -3.44 -6.67
C VAL A 34 11.64 -2.57 -5.64
N VAL A 35 11.57 -2.91 -4.35
CA VAL A 35 12.27 -2.18 -3.29
C VAL A 35 13.80 -2.23 -3.49
N SER A 36 14.34 -3.39 -3.88
CA SER A 36 15.79 -3.56 -4.08
C SER A 36 16.33 -2.76 -5.26
N LEU A 37 15.51 -2.46 -6.26
CA LEU A 37 15.89 -1.66 -7.43
C LEU A 37 15.95 -0.15 -7.14
N ILE A 38 15.45 0.31 -6.00
CA ILE A 38 15.54 1.72 -5.63
C ILE A 38 17.01 2.07 -5.39
N ALA A 39 17.49 3.09 -6.11
CA ALA A 39 18.86 3.55 -5.95
C ALA A 39 19.19 3.86 -4.48
N ALA A 40 20.39 3.49 -4.02
CA ALA A 40 20.79 3.63 -2.62
C ALA A 40 20.57 5.05 -2.07
N LYS A 41 20.85 6.09 -2.89
CA LYS A 41 20.64 7.51 -2.53
C LYS A 41 19.17 7.88 -2.29
N ASN A 42 18.24 7.09 -2.82
CA ASN A 42 16.81 7.32 -2.73
C ASN A 42 16.12 6.45 -1.65
N LYS A 43 16.85 5.51 -1.07
CA LYS A 43 16.31 4.69 0.04
C LYS A 43 15.85 5.59 1.18
N GLY A 44 14.68 5.30 1.71
CA GLY A 44 14.07 6.09 2.77
C GLY A 44 13.42 7.41 2.33
N ARG A 45 13.55 7.78 1.05
CA ARG A 45 12.92 8.98 0.46
C ARG A 45 11.81 8.68 -0.53
N GLU A 46 11.72 7.45 -1.01
CA GLU A 46 10.74 7.03 -2.02
C GLU A 46 9.37 6.82 -1.38
N ILE A 47 8.45 7.76 -1.61
CA ILE A 47 7.12 7.80 -0.98
C ILE A 47 6.20 6.70 -1.54
N LYS A 48 6.34 6.40 -2.82
CA LYS A 48 5.42 5.48 -3.50
C LYS A 48 5.88 4.03 -3.48
N LEU A 49 7.06 3.77 -4.00
CA LEU A 49 7.59 2.42 -4.21
C LEU A 49 8.50 1.93 -3.09
N GLY A 50 8.94 2.84 -2.21
CA GLY A 50 9.82 2.52 -1.11
C GLY A 50 9.14 1.70 -0.02
N ALA A 51 9.95 1.09 0.83
CA ALA A 51 9.47 0.35 1.98
C ALA A 51 8.62 1.25 2.91
N GLY A 52 7.42 0.82 3.22
CA GLY A 52 6.46 1.61 4.00
C GLY A 52 5.77 2.75 3.25
N GLY A 53 5.91 2.80 1.92
CA GLY A 53 5.25 3.78 1.07
C GLY A 53 3.85 3.38 0.61
N LEU A 54 3.30 4.17 -0.29
CA LEU A 54 1.92 4.00 -0.80
C LEU A 54 1.63 2.59 -1.32
N ARG A 55 2.58 1.98 -2.04
CA ARG A 55 2.40 0.63 -2.60
C ARG A 55 2.26 -0.44 -1.53
N ASP A 56 2.91 -0.29 -0.40
CA ASP A 56 2.76 -1.23 0.70
C ASP A 56 1.37 -1.18 1.33
N VAL A 57 0.77 0.01 1.42
CA VAL A 57 -0.63 0.15 1.86
C VAL A 57 -1.57 -0.48 0.85
N GLU A 58 -1.42 -0.15 -0.43
CA GLU A 58 -2.24 -0.69 -1.52
C GLU A 58 -2.16 -2.21 -1.61
N PHE A 59 -0.95 -2.77 -1.57
CA PHE A 59 -0.75 -4.22 -1.63
C PHE A 59 -1.28 -4.94 -0.39
N THR A 60 -1.17 -4.34 0.79
CA THR A 60 -1.76 -4.91 2.01
C THR A 60 -3.28 -5.07 1.86
N ALA A 61 -3.95 -4.02 1.41
CA ALA A 61 -5.39 -4.08 1.15
C ALA A 61 -5.73 -5.09 0.05
N GLN A 62 -5.04 -5.04 -1.08
CA GLN A 62 -5.28 -5.91 -2.23
C GLN A 62 -5.05 -7.39 -1.89
N LEU A 63 -4.01 -7.71 -1.15
CA LEU A 63 -3.75 -9.09 -0.74
C LEU A 63 -4.89 -9.65 0.10
N LEU A 64 -5.37 -8.89 1.09
CA LEU A 64 -6.50 -9.31 1.91
C LEU A 64 -7.80 -9.44 1.08
N GLN A 65 -8.01 -8.53 0.12
CA GLN A 65 -9.13 -8.64 -0.80
C GLN A 65 -9.05 -9.91 -1.66
N LEU A 66 -7.87 -10.28 -2.14
CA LEU A 66 -7.67 -11.49 -2.93
C LEU A 66 -7.88 -12.76 -2.11
N VAL A 67 -7.40 -12.78 -0.87
CA VAL A 67 -7.55 -13.95 0.02
C VAL A 67 -9.01 -14.16 0.43
N HIS A 68 -9.75 -13.11 0.68
CA HIS A 68 -11.10 -13.19 1.26
C HIS A 68 -12.24 -12.79 0.31
N GLY A 69 -11.93 -12.04 -0.75
CA GLY A 69 -12.93 -11.44 -1.63
C GLY A 69 -13.70 -12.42 -2.49
N ARG A 70 -13.26 -13.66 -2.63
CA ARG A 70 -14.02 -14.72 -3.30
C ARG A 70 -15.27 -15.07 -2.50
N GLN A 71 -15.12 -15.20 -1.19
CA GLN A 71 -16.21 -15.59 -0.28
C GLN A 71 -17.01 -14.41 0.22
N ASP A 72 -16.43 -13.21 0.21
CA ASP A 72 -17.05 -11.98 0.68
C ASP A 72 -17.03 -10.90 -0.41
N GLU A 73 -18.17 -10.76 -1.10
CA GLU A 73 -18.31 -9.80 -2.20
C GLU A 73 -18.23 -8.33 -1.75
N SER A 74 -18.48 -8.03 -0.48
CA SER A 74 -18.38 -6.68 0.06
C SER A 74 -16.95 -6.12 0.00
N LEU A 75 -15.94 -7.02 -0.10
CA LEU A 75 -14.53 -6.65 -0.23
C LEU A 75 -14.14 -6.25 -1.67
N ARG A 76 -14.99 -6.47 -2.65
CA ARG A 76 -14.70 -6.22 -4.07
C ARG A 76 -14.86 -4.75 -4.44
N VAL A 77 -14.08 -3.90 -3.78
CA VAL A 77 -14.05 -2.46 -4.01
C VAL A 77 -12.69 -2.04 -4.55
N ARG A 78 -12.66 -1.01 -5.40
CA ARG A 78 -11.45 -0.63 -6.14
C ARG A 78 -10.51 0.27 -5.36
N ALA A 79 -11.05 1.25 -4.65
CA ALA A 79 -10.26 2.27 -3.99
C ALA A 79 -9.71 1.74 -2.66
N THR A 80 -8.48 2.11 -2.32
CA THR A 80 -7.75 1.61 -1.15
C THR A 80 -8.43 1.98 0.17
N LEU A 81 -8.90 3.21 0.35
CA LEU A 81 -9.56 3.60 1.59
C LEU A 81 -10.89 2.87 1.82
N PRO A 82 -11.81 2.77 0.83
CA PRO A 82 -12.99 1.91 0.94
C PRO A 82 -12.65 0.43 1.18
N ALA A 83 -11.60 -0.10 0.56
CA ALA A 83 -11.15 -1.47 0.78
C ALA A 83 -10.75 -1.70 2.23
N LEU A 84 -9.95 -0.81 2.82
CA LEU A 84 -9.55 -0.90 4.22
C LEU A 84 -10.74 -0.81 5.17
N ARG A 85 -11.74 0.03 4.86
CA ARG A 85 -13.00 0.08 5.63
C ARG A 85 -13.78 -1.23 5.57
N ALA A 86 -13.95 -1.78 4.37
CA ALA A 86 -14.65 -3.04 4.19
C ALA A 86 -13.94 -4.21 4.89
N LEU A 87 -12.62 -4.26 4.82
CA LEU A 87 -11.81 -5.25 5.51
C LEU A 87 -11.94 -5.16 7.03
N ALA A 88 -11.96 -3.96 7.58
CA ALA A 88 -12.17 -3.75 9.01
C ALA A 88 -13.60 -4.14 9.43
N ALA A 89 -14.62 -3.76 8.65
CA ALA A 89 -16.00 -4.09 8.90
C ALA A 89 -16.24 -5.62 8.89
N GLY A 90 -15.55 -6.34 8.01
CA GLY A 90 -15.61 -7.81 7.93
C GLY A 90 -14.77 -8.54 8.97
N GLY A 91 -13.95 -7.83 9.75
CA GLY A 91 -13.06 -8.44 10.75
C GLY A 91 -11.79 -9.07 10.17
N TYR A 92 -11.45 -8.81 8.91
CA TYR A 92 -10.25 -9.34 8.24
C TYR A 92 -8.98 -8.60 8.64
N ILE A 93 -9.12 -7.41 9.15
CA ILE A 93 -8.06 -6.59 9.73
C ILE A 93 -8.62 -5.88 10.98
N SER A 94 -7.79 -5.65 11.98
CA SER A 94 -8.25 -4.92 13.17
C SER A 94 -8.59 -3.46 12.81
N ARG A 95 -9.55 -2.88 13.53
CA ARG A 95 -9.92 -1.47 13.35
C ARG A 95 -8.73 -0.54 13.53
N GLY A 96 -7.91 -0.79 14.54
CA GLY A 96 -6.71 0.01 14.79
C GLY A 96 -5.69 -0.07 13.66
N ALA A 97 -5.44 -1.26 13.11
CA ALA A 97 -4.54 -1.41 11.98
C ALA A 97 -5.11 -0.73 10.72
N ALA A 98 -6.40 -0.88 10.45
CA ALA A 98 -7.07 -0.21 9.33
C ALA A 98 -6.98 1.31 9.44
N GLU A 99 -7.23 1.89 10.62
CA GLU A 99 -7.12 3.33 10.84
C GLU A 99 -5.69 3.83 10.61
N ARG A 100 -4.68 3.14 11.15
CA ARG A 100 -3.28 3.49 10.93
C ARG A 100 -2.90 3.46 9.44
N LEU A 101 -3.32 2.44 8.72
CA LEU A 101 -3.07 2.35 7.27
C LEU A 101 -3.80 3.44 6.49
N LYS A 102 -5.03 3.77 6.86
CA LYS A 102 -5.79 4.86 6.21
C LYS A 102 -5.15 6.23 6.44
N GLU A 103 -4.74 6.51 7.66
CA GLU A 103 -4.04 7.76 8.00
C GLU A 103 -2.71 7.87 7.26
N ALA A 104 -1.92 6.80 7.27
CA ALA A 104 -0.67 6.73 6.53
C ALA A 104 -0.89 6.96 5.03
N TYR A 105 -1.85 6.30 4.44
CA TYR A 105 -2.18 6.43 3.02
C TYR A 105 -2.58 7.86 2.65
N ARG A 106 -3.43 8.50 3.47
CA ARG A 106 -3.83 9.90 3.24
C ARG A 106 -2.62 10.84 3.30
N LEU A 107 -1.77 10.70 4.30
CA LEU A 107 -0.58 11.54 4.46
C LEU A 107 0.39 11.35 3.29
N GLU A 108 0.71 10.10 2.95
CA GLU A 108 1.64 9.78 1.87
C GLU A 108 1.12 10.29 0.50
N ARG A 109 -0.19 10.19 0.26
CA ARG A 109 -0.83 10.75 -0.93
C ARG A 109 -0.69 12.27 -0.99
N VAL A 110 -0.90 12.96 0.12
CA VAL A 110 -0.73 14.41 0.19
C VAL A 110 0.73 14.80 -0.02
N MET A 111 1.66 14.10 0.62
CA MET A 111 3.10 14.34 0.45
C MET A 111 3.53 14.16 -1.01
N GLU A 112 3.15 13.04 -1.63
CA GLU A 112 3.45 12.77 -3.04
C GLU A 112 2.92 13.89 -3.94
N HIS A 113 1.66 14.24 -3.78
CA HIS A 113 1.01 15.27 -4.57
C HIS A 113 1.72 16.63 -4.42
N ARG A 114 2.04 17.04 -3.20
CA ARG A 114 2.72 18.31 -2.94
C ARG A 114 4.13 18.36 -3.53
N VAL A 115 4.87 17.28 -3.40
CA VAL A 115 6.21 17.17 -4.01
C VAL A 115 6.14 17.30 -5.53
N GLN A 116 5.17 16.64 -6.17
CA GLN A 116 4.97 16.74 -7.62
C GLN A 116 4.59 18.15 -8.05
N MET A 117 3.74 18.83 -7.28
CA MET A 117 3.28 20.18 -7.57
C MET A 117 4.44 21.20 -7.64
N PHE A 118 5.30 21.25 -6.63
CA PHE A 118 6.36 22.25 -6.63
C PHE A 118 7.64 21.85 -7.38
N ARG A 119 7.81 20.57 -7.74
CA ARG A 119 8.88 20.10 -8.62
C ARG A 119 8.48 20.15 -10.10
N LEU A 120 7.22 20.35 -10.44
CA LEU A 120 6.64 20.36 -11.77
C LEU A 120 7.02 19.12 -12.61
N ARG A 121 7.21 18.00 -11.96
CA ARG A 121 7.54 16.71 -12.58
C ARG A 121 7.01 15.54 -11.77
N ARG A 122 6.87 14.40 -12.42
CA ARG A 122 6.50 13.14 -11.75
C ARG A 122 7.66 12.61 -10.91
N THR A 123 7.71 13.02 -9.66
CA THR A 123 8.65 12.50 -8.68
C THR A 123 7.90 11.94 -7.48
N HIS A 124 8.44 10.90 -6.88
CA HIS A 124 7.91 10.26 -5.67
C HIS A 124 8.92 10.33 -4.52
N LEU A 125 9.91 11.21 -4.64
CA LEU A 125 10.99 11.35 -3.67
C LEU A 125 10.73 12.54 -2.74
N LEU A 126 10.87 12.30 -1.43
CA LEU A 126 11.01 13.40 -0.49
C LEU A 126 12.20 14.27 -0.88
N PRO A 127 12.11 15.61 -0.73
CA PRO A 127 13.26 16.48 -0.90
C PRO A 127 14.43 16.03 0.00
N ASP A 128 15.65 16.19 -0.48
CA ASP A 128 16.88 15.96 0.27
C ASP A 128 17.51 17.27 0.80
N ASP A 129 17.04 18.41 0.30
CA ASP A 129 17.47 19.73 0.71
C ASP A 129 16.54 20.35 1.76
N GLU A 130 17.08 21.16 2.64
CA GLU A 130 16.35 21.82 3.73
C GLU A 130 15.20 22.70 3.22
N ASP A 131 15.41 23.45 2.14
CA ASP A 131 14.37 24.33 1.59
C ASP A 131 13.21 23.55 1.00
N GLY A 132 13.48 22.46 0.31
CA GLY A 132 12.44 21.55 -0.19
C GLY A 132 11.63 20.92 0.94
N LEU A 133 12.29 20.48 2.00
CA LEU A 133 11.63 19.92 3.18
C LEU A 133 10.80 20.97 3.93
N ARG A 134 11.27 22.22 4.06
CA ARG A 134 10.49 23.31 4.65
C ARG A 134 9.25 23.64 3.82
N ARG A 135 9.37 23.64 2.49
CA ARG A 135 8.20 23.82 1.59
C ARG A 135 7.19 22.72 1.79
N LEU A 136 7.65 21.45 1.83
CA LEU A 136 6.77 20.32 2.09
C LEU A 136 6.12 20.42 3.46
N ALA A 137 6.88 20.77 4.50
CA ALA A 137 6.33 20.99 5.85
C ALA A 137 5.15 21.96 5.83
N ARG A 138 5.33 23.14 5.27
CA ARG A 138 4.23 24.13 5.15
C ARG A 138 3.04 23.59 4.37
N ALA A 139 3.29 22.86 3.29
CA ALA A 139 2.24 22.30 2.44
C ALA A 139 1.39 21.22 3.11
N VAL A 140 1.94 20.50 4.09
CA VAL A 140 1.25 19.44 4.83
C VAL A 140 0.92 19.81 6.28
N GLY A 141 1.05 21.09 6.64
CA GLY A 141 0.68 21.58 7.97
C GLY A 141 1.69 21.29 9.08
N LEU A 142 2.94 21.00 8.71
CA LEU A 142 4.06 20.83 9.64
C LEU A 142 4.90 22.11 9.74
N ARG A 143 5.70 22.22 10.79
CA ARG A 143 6.46 23.45 11.09
C ARG A 143 7.87 23.43 10.52
N THR A 144 8.56 22.30 10.58
CA THR A 144 10.00 22.20 10.29
C THR A 144 10.32 21.03 9.35
N ALA A 145 11.48 21.11 8.72
CA ALA A 145 12.03 20.02 7.95
C ALA A 145 12.21 18.75 8.79
N ASP A 146 12.63 18.88 10.03
CA ASP A 146 12.82 17.75 10.95
C ASP A 146 11.50 17.08 11.32
N GLU A 147 10.42 17.84 11.44
CA GLU A 147 9.08 17.26 11.61
C GLU A 147 8.68 16.40 10.39
N VAL A 148 8.96 16.86 9.17
CA VAL A 148 8.71 16.06 7.96
C VAL A 148 9.47 14.73 8.03
N ARG A 149 10.76 14.76 8.37
CA ARG A 149 11.57 13.54 8.50
C ARG A 149 11.03 12.59 9.54
N ARG A 150 10.66 13.11 10.72
CA ARG A 150 10.09 12.28 11.81
C ARG A 150 8.74 11.69 11.44
N VAL A 151 7.85 12.50 10.89
CA VAL A 151 6.51 12.05 10.49
C VAL A 151 6.60 11.00 9.39
N TRP A 152 7.43 11.22 8.38
CA TRP A 152 7.67 10.24 7.33
C TRP A 152 8.24 8.93 7.88
N THR A 153 9.26 9.00 8.72
CA THR A 153 9.88 7.81 9.33
C THR A 153 8.87 7.03 10.17
N ALA A 154 8.08 7.71 11.00
CA ALA A 154 7.06 7.08 11.82
C ALA A 154 5.95 6.44 10.96
N THR A 155 5.51 7.14 9.92
CA THR A 155 4.46 6.67 9.00
C THR A 155 4.92 5.44 8.22
N SER A 156 6.10 5.49 7.61
CA SER A 156 6.64 4.36 6.85
C SER A 156 6.90 3.14 7.73
N LYS A 157 7.36 3.31 8.95
CA LYS A 157 7.51 2.21 9.91
C LYS A 157 6.17 1.59 10.31
N ALA A 158 5.14 2.42 10.51
CA ALA A 158 3.80 1.92 10.83
C ALA A 158 3.22 1.10 9.68
N VAL A 159 3.38 1.56 8.44
CA VAL A 159 2.96 0.82 7.24
C VAL A 159 3.72 -0.50 7.11
N LEU A 160 5.04 -0.48 7.26
CA LEU A 160 5.85 -1.70 7.20
C LEU A 160 5.44 -2.73 8.25
N ARG A 161 5.13 -2.28 9.45
CA ARG A 161 4.66 -3.17 10.52
C ARG A 161 3.33 -3.82 10.17
N ALA A 162 2.36 -3.03 9.72
CA ALA A 162 1.05 -3.55 9.30
C ALA A 162 1.16 -4.45 8.08
N HIS A 163 1.94 -4.06 7.08
CA HIS A 163 2.25 -4.86 5.90
C HIS A 163 2.87 -6.21 6.26
N GLY A 164 3.89 -6.21 7.13
CA GLY A 164 4.53 -7.44 7.58
C GLY A 164 3.58 -8.37 8.34
N GLN A 165 2.72 -7.84 9.19
CA GLN A 165 1.70 -8.63 9.89
C GLN A 165 0.74 -9.32 8.94
N VAL A 166 0.35 -8.67 7.85
CA VAL A 166 -0.56 -9.24 6.84
C VAL A 166 0.16 -10.24 5.94
N PHE A 167 1.29 -9.86 5.35
CA PHE A 167 2.02 -10.70 4.38
C PHE A 167 2.59 -11.97 4.99
N TYR A 168 2.92 -11.96 6.27
CA TYR A 168 3.48 -13.12 6.98
C TYR A 168 2.50 -13.67 8.03
N SER A 169 1.21 -13.34 7.88
CA SER A 169 0.18 -13.88 8.78
C SER A 169 -0.04 -15.38 8.53
N PRO A 170 -0.43 -16.14 9.57
CA PRO A 170 -0.74 -17.56 9.42
C PRO A 170 -1.85 -17.84 8.41
N VAL A 171 -2.82 -16.93 8.28
CA VAL A 171 -3.92 -17.07 7.31
C VAL A 171 -3.41 -16.98 5.88
N VAL A 172 -2.56 -15.99 5.58
CA VAL A 172 -1.95 -15.84 4.25
C VAL A 172 -1.01 -17.00 3.95
N GLU A 173 -0.24 -17.46 4.93
CA GLU A 173 0.60 -18.66 4.79
C GLU A 173 -0.24 -19.91 4.50
N ALA A 174 -1.33 -20.10 5.23
CA ALA A 174 -2.22 -21.26 5.03
C ALA A 174 -2.85 -21.24 3.62
N VAL A 175 -3.28 -20.09 3.13
CA VAL A 175 -3.80 -19.93 1.75
C VAL A 175 -2.71 -20.27 0.73
N ALA A 176 -1.50 -19.73 0.92
CA ALA A 176 -0.37 -20.03 0.03
C ALA A 176 -0.06 -21.53 -0.02
N LEU A 177 -0.05 -22.22 1.14
CA LEU A 177 0.19 -23.66 1.24
C LEU A 177 -0.95 -24.47 0.63
N SER A 178 -2.20 -24.09 0.83
CA SER A 178 -3.36 -24.79 0.27
C SER A 178 -3.37 -24.79 -1.25
N LEU A 179 -2.88 -23.72 -1.87
CA LEU A 179 -2.76 -23.61 -3.32
C LEU A 179 -1.65 -24.51 -3.89
N ILE A 180 -0.62 -24.81 -3.10
CA ILE A 180 0.47 -25.74 -3.50
C ILE A 180 0.02 -27.21 -3.45
N HIS A 181 -0.91 -27.57 -2.59
CA HIS A 181 -1.32 -28.97 -2.36
C HIS A 181 -2.49 -29.43 -3.24
N ILE A 182 -3.03 -28.59 -4.13
CA ILE A 182 -4.14 -28.93 -5.05
C ILE A 182 -3.61 -29.43 -6.42
N SER A 183 -2.30 -29.48 -6.63
CA SER A 183 -1.66 -29.97 -7.86
C SER A 183 -1.36 -31.47 -7.83
#